data_e03122aceaf210f79fb8728b8bf53bf5
#
_entry.id   e03122aceaf210f79fb8728b8bf53bf5
#
_cell.length_a   1.000
_cell.length_b   1.000
_cell.length_c   1.000
_cell.angle_alpha   90.00
_cell.angle_beta   90.00
_cell.angle_gamma   90.00
#
_symmetry.space_group_name_H-M   'P 1'
#
loop_
_entity.id
_entity.type
_entity.pdbx_description
1 polymer ?
#
loop_
_entity_poly.entity_id
_entity_poly.type
_entity_poly.pdbx_seq_one_letter_code
_entity_poly.pdbx_strand_id
1 'polypeptide(L)'
;QAHENGLLHRAFSVFLFNEKGEMLLQKRANEKYHSPNQWTNACCSHPRLNESYLDAAKRRIKEELGIDCELTEKFHFIYKADVGEGLWEHELDYVFTGNFDGEFDLNPDEVSEIRYVSIADLQQEIAKNPDNFTEWFKIIWAEYRNQLK
;
A
#
# COMPACT_ATOMS: atom_id res chain seq x y z
N GLN A 1 14.49 12.58 12.88
CA GLN A 1 13.91 11.79 11.80
C GLN A 1 12.73 12.50 11.16
N ALA A 2 12.56 12.28 9.87
CA ALA A 2 11.52 13.00 9.13
C ALA A 2 10.12 12.64 9.62
N HIS A 3 9.87 11.37 9.94
CA HIS A 3 8.56 10.97 10.45
C HIS A 3 8.22 11.62 11.77
N GLU A 4 9.21 11.71 12.66
CA GLU A 4 9.01 12.35 13.96
C GLU A 4 8.76 13.85 13.84
N ASN A 5 9.42 14.47 12.87
CA ASN A 5 9.35 15.92 12.68
C ASN A 5 8.21 16.35 11.78
N GLY A 6 7.52 15.40 11.15
CA GLY A 6 6.45 15.72 10.22
C GLY A 6 6.94 16.28 8.89
N LEU A 7 8.19 16.05 8.52
CA LEU A 7 8.71 16.47 7.23
C LEU A 7 8.11 15.64 6.11
N LEU A 8 7.89 16.29 4.95
CA LEU A 8 7.29 15.63 3.79
C LEU A 8 8.25 14.63 3.16
N HIS A 9 7.78 13.41 2.99
CA HIS A 9 8.52 12.33 2.34
C HIS A 9 7.86 11.93 1.04
N ARG A 10 8.66 11.40 0.12
CA ARG A 10 8.13 10.78 -1.09
C ARG A 10 7.71 9.35 -0.76
N ALA A 11 6.54 8.96 -1.25
CA ALA A 11 6.02 7.61 -1.04
C ALA A 11 5.23 7.16 -2.26
N PHE A 12 4.94 5.87 -2.33
CA PHE A 12 4.03 5.36 -3.36
C PHE A 12 3.19 4.24 -2.77
N SER A 13 2.04 4.03 -3.41
CA SER A 13 1.12 2.96 -3.07
C SER A 13 0.71 2.23 -4.34
N VAL A 14 0.77 0.91 -4.33
CA VAL A 14 0.40 0.08 -5.46
C VAL A 14 -0.87 -0.68 -5.13
N PHE A 15 -1.83 -0.65 -6.05
CA PHE A 15 -3.06 -1.42 -5.96
C PHE A 15 -3.10 -2.41 -7.11
N LEU A 16 -3.28 -3.69 -6.81
CA LEU A 16 -3.33 -4.73 -7.82
C LEU A 16 -4.70 -5.40 -7.81
N PHE A 17 -5.17 -5.72 -9.01
CA PHE A 17 -6.47 -6.36 -9.21
C PHE A 17 -6.30 -7.61 -10.07
N ASN A 18 -7.15 -8.61 -9.84
CA ASN A 18 -7.18 -9.80 -10.68
C ASN A 18 -8.26 -9.65 -11.76
N GLU A 19 -8.44 -10.68 -12.58
CA GLU A 19 -9.43 -10.68 -13.66
C GLU A 19 -10.85 -10.48 -13.17
N LYS A 20 -11.12 -10.88 -11.94
CA LYS A 20 -12.46 -10.74 -11.35
C LYS A 20 -12.69 -9.36 -10.76
N GLY A 21 -11.71 -8.46 -10.83
CA GLY A 21 -11.81 -7.14 -10.23
C GLY A 21 -11.63 -7.12 -8.73
N GLU A 22 -11.14 -8.21 -8.16
CA GLU A 22 -10.83 -8.27 -6.74
C GLU A 22 -9.50 -7.60 -6.47
N MET A 23 -9.40 -6.92 -5.32
CA MET A 23 -8.19 -6.21 -4.93
C MET A 23 -7.28 -7.10 -4.10
N LEU A 24 -5.98 -7.04 -4.39
CA LEU A 24 -5.00 -7.74 -3.58
C LEU A 24 -4.71 -6.94 -2.31
N LEU A 25 -4.82 -7.61 -1.17
CA LEU A 25 -4.39 -7.04 0.10
C LEU A 25 -3.18 -7.80 0.60
N GLN A 26 -2.27 -7.07 1.25
CA GLN A 26 -1.15 -7.71 1.95
C GLN A 26 -1.29 -7.44 3.45
N LYS A 27 -0.90 -8.42 4.25
CA LYS A 27 -0.80 -8.26 5.70
C LYS A 27 0.67 -8.00 6.02
N ARG A 28 0.93 -6.88 6.67
CA ARG A 28 2.30 -6.47 6.99
C ARG A 28 2.90 -7.43 8.01
N ALA A 29 4.18 -7.76 7.82
CA ALA A 29 4.87 -8.66 8.75
C ALA A 29 4.91 -8.06 10.15
N ASN A 30 4.94 -8.92 11.17
CA ASN A 30 4.91 -8.45 12.55
C ASN A 30 6.21 -7.77 12.99
N GLU A 31 7.28 -7.90 12.19
CA GLU A 31 8.54 -7.21 12.43
C GLU A 31 8.57 -5.78 11.90
N LYS A 32 7.52 -5.36 11.18
CA LYS A 32 7.50 -4.01 10.62
C LYS A 32 7.45 -2.97 11.73
N TYR A 33 8.19 -1.89 11.54
CA TYR A 33 8.26 -0.80 12.50
C TYR A 33 6.93 -0.07 12.64
N HIS A 34 6.26 0.19 11.49
CA HIS A 34 4.96 0.85 11.48
C HIS A 34 3.86 -0.15 11.13
N SER A 35 2.75 -0.08 11.85
CA SER A 35 1.53 -0.79 11.51
C SER A 35 1.74 -2.29 11.28
N PRO A 36 2.44 -2.99 12.19
CA PRO A 36 2.65 -4.44 12.00
C PRO A 36 1.32 -5.18 12.07
N ASN A 37 1.23 -6.26 11.31
CA ASN A 37 0.06 -7.15 11.29
C ASN A 37 -1.23 -6.51 10.78
N GLN A 38 -1.16 -5.30 10.23
CA GLN A 38 -2.33 -4.68 9.61
C GLN A 38 -2.39 -5.02 8.13
N TRP A 39 -3.61 -5.05 7.60
CA TRP A 39 -3.85 -5.23 6.18
C TRP A 39 -3.72 -3.90 5.46
N THR A 40 -3.24 -3.95 4.23
CA THR A 40 -3.11 -2.78 3.39
C THR A 40 -3.20 -3.20 1.92
N ASN A 41 -3.05 -2.23 1.00
CA ASN A 41 -3.01 -2.51 -0.43
C ASN A 41 -1.76 -3.34 -0.78
N ALA A 42 -1.59 -3.64 -2.06
CA ALA A 42 -0.57 -4.60 -2.51
C ALA A 42 0.84 -4.24 -2.08
N CYS A 43 1.20 -2.95 -2.10
CA CYS A 43 2.56 -2.53 -1.73
C CYS A 43 2.58 -1.05 -1.41
N CYS A 44 3.34 -0.67 -0.40
CA CYS A 44 3.57 0.74 -0.02
C CYS A 44 5.00 0.88 0.41
N SER A 45 5.71 1.86 -0.13
CA SER A 45 7.09 2.09 0.27
C SER A 45 7.55 3.48 -0.19
N HIS A 46 8.85 3.68 -0.21
CA HIS A 46 9.46 4.96 -0.51
C HIS A 46 10.50 4.82 -1.62
N PRO A 47 10.59 5.76 -2.57
CA PRO A 47 11.66 5.75 -3.55
C PRO A 47 13.02 5.99 -2.88
N ARG A 48 14.07 5.45 -3.49
CA ARG A 48 15.43 5.78 -3.11
C ARG A 48 15.80 7.13 -3.69
N LEU A 49 16.87 7.73 -3.18
CA LEU A 49 17.39 8.96 -3.74
C LEU A 49 17.67 8.77 -5.25
N ASN A 50 17.18 9.70 -6.06
CA ASN A 50 17.32 9.69 -7.52
C ASN A 50 16.57 8.55 -8.22
N GLU A 51 15.67 7.88 -7.54
CA GLU A 51 14.84 6.85 -8.14
C GLU A 51 13.46 7.43 -8.47
N SER A 52 12.92 7.11 -9.65
CA SER A 52 11.57 7.55 -10.00
C SER A 52 10.54 6.76 -9.19
N TYR A 53 9.33 7.32 -9.06
CA TYR A 53 8.25 6.62 -8.36
C TYR A 53 7.91 5.29 -9.03
N LEU A 54 7.84 5.27 -10.37
CA LEU A 54 7.52 4.04 -11.09
C LEU A 54 8.58 2.97 -10.88
N ASP A 55 9.85 3.33 -10.99
CA ASP A 55 10.94 2.37 -10.81
C ASP A 55 10.94 1.83 -9.38
N ALA A 56 10.68 2.70 -8.40
CA ALA A 56 10.61 2.29 -7.00
C ALA A 56 9.45 1.32 -6.79
N ALA A 57 8.28 1.62 -7.36
CA ALA A 57 7.11 0.76 -7.21
C ALA A 57 7.38 -0.63 -7.80
N LYS A 58 7.97 -0.68 -9.00
CA LYS A 58 8.30 -1.95 -9.66
C LYS A 58 9.35 -2.73 -8.87
N ARG A 59 10.34 -2.03 -8.35
CA ARG A 59 11.38 -2.67 -7.51
C ARG A 59 10.76 -3.30 -6.27
N ARG A 60 9.89 -2.57 -5.58
CA ARG A 60 9.34 -3.05 -4.31
C ARG A 60 8.34 -4.19 -4.48
N ILE A 61 7.51 -4.18 -5.53
CA ILE A 61 6.63 -5.34 -5.75
C ILE A 61 7.45 -6.59 -6.08
N LYS A 62 8.60 -6.42 -6.73
CA LYS A 62 9.51 -7.54 -6.94
C LYS A 62 10.10 -8.03 -5.63
N GLU A 63 10.57 -7.11 -4.78
CA GLU A 63 11.18 -7.47 -3.50
C GLU A 63 10.19 -8.08 -2.51
N GLU A 64 8.98 -7.52 -2.45
CA GLU A 64 8.00 -7.96 -1.45
C GLU A 64 7.14 -9.12 -1.91
N LEU A 65 6.70 -9.09 -3.16
CA LEU A 65 5.73 -10.04 -3.70
C LEU A 65 6.31 -11.00 -4.73
N GLY A 66 7.54 -10.75 -5.18
CA GLY A 66 8.20 -11.61 -6.15
C GLY A 66 7.62 -11.55 -7.55
N ILE A 67 7.03 -10.43 -7.94
CA ILE A 67 6.35 -10.31 -9.23
C ILE A 67 6.88 -9.16 -10.06
N ASP A 68 6.68 -9.27 -11.37
CA ASP A 68 6.82 -8.18 -12.33
C ASP A 68 5.45 -7.91 -12.92
N CYS A 69 5.07 -6.63 -12.96
CA CYS A 69 3.73 -6.26 -13.39
C CYS A 69 3.76 -4.84 -13.97
N GLU A 70 3.01 -4.62 -15.05
CA GLU A 70 2.85 -3.27 -15.59
C GLU A 70 2.03 -2.43 -14.62
N LEU A 71 2.50 -1.22 -14.35
CA LEU A 71 1.84 -0.31 -13.44
C LEU A 71 1.49 0.99 -14.15
N THR A 72 0.32 1.53 -13.82
CA THR A 72 -0.16 2.81 -14.35
C THR A 72 -0.31 3.79 -13.20
N GLU A 73 0.29 4.96 -13.34
CA GLU A 73 0.11 6.03 -12.35
C GLU A 73 -1.29 6.59 -12.48
N LYS A 74 -2.03 6.66 -11.38
CA LYS A 74 -3.42 7.14 -11.38
C LYS A 74 -3.56 8.55 -10.84
N PHE A 75 -2.92 8.83 -9.70
CA PHE A 75 -2.99 10.15 -9.05
C PHE A 75 -1.93 10.22 -7.96
N HIS A 76 -1.80 11.40 -7.38
CA HIS A 76 -0.98 11.56 -6.18
C HIS A 76 -1.70 12.49 -5.22
N PHE A 77 -1.33 12.41 -3.95
CA PHE A 77 -1.92 13.25 -2.91
C PHE A 77 -0.96 13.36 -1.75
N ILE A 78 -1.22 14.34 -0.89
CA ILE A 78 -0.42 14.50 0.32
C ILE A 78 -1.28 14.08 1.50
N TYR A 79 -0.72 13.26 2.41
CA TYR A 79 -1.41 12.94 3.63
C TYR A 79 -0.50 13.07 4.83
N LYS A 80 -1.13 13.25 6.01
CA LYS A 80 -0.44 13.33 7.27
C LYS A 80 -1.26 12.52 8.27
N ALA A 81 -0.61 11.59 8.95
CA ALA A 81 -1.31 10.68 9.86
C ALA A 81 -0.45 10.34 11.07
N ASP A 82 -1.11 10.21 12.22
CA ASP A 82 -0.50 9.69 13.44
C ASP A 82 -0.49 8.16 13.32
N VAL A 83 0.71 7.58 13.32
CA VAL A 83 0.84 6.12 13.20
C VAL A 83 1.20 5.47 14.54
N GLY A 84 0.98 6.22 15.63
CA GLY A 84 1.18 5.69 16.98
C GLY A 84 2.48 6.15 17.62
N GLU A 85 2.51 6.13 18.96
CA GLU A 85 3.69 6.45 19.75
C GLU A 85 4.30 7.82 19.43
N GLY A 86 3.45 8.78 19.08
CA GLY A 86 3.90 10.13 18.76
C GLY A 86 4.55 10.30 17.41
N LEU A 87 4.51 9.25 16.58
CA LEU A 87 5.08 9.30 15.23
C LEU A 87 4.04 9.77 14.24
N TRP A 88 4.45 10.61 13.31
CA TRP A 88 3.59 11.15 12.27
C TRP A 88 4.17 10.83 10.91
N GLU A 89 3.32 10.39 9.98
CA GLU A 89 3.66 10.26 8.58
C GLU A 89 3.13 11.47 7.83
N HIS A 90 4.00 12.08 7.01
CA HIS A 90 3.64 13.22 6.18
C HIS A 90 4.24 12.94 4.81
N GLU A 91 3.40 12.51 3.85
CA GLU A 91 3.90 11.92 2.62
C GLU A 91 3.21 12.46 1.39
N LEU A 92 4.01 12.63 0.34
CA LEU A 92 3.51 12.83 -1.02
C LEU A 92 3.46 11.44 -1.64
N ASP A 93 2.25 10.91 -1.79
CA ASP A 93 2.00 9.52 -2.16
C ASP A 93 1.53 9.43 -3.61
N TYR A 94 2.30 8.75 -4.45
CA TYR A 94 1.94 8.49 -5.84
C TYR A 94 1.29 7.11 -5.91
N VAL A 95 0.08 7.06 -6.47
CA VAL A 95 -0.73 5.84 -6.48
C VAL A 95 -0.73 5.21 -7.87
N PHE A 96 -0.37 3.94 -7.90
CA PHE A 96 -0.28 3.14 -9.13
C PHE A 96 -1.27 1.98 -9.06
N THR A 97 -1.78 1.58 -10.21
CA THR A 97 -2.59 0.37 -10.30
C THR A 97 -2.02 -0.59 -11.34
N GLY A 98 -2.31 -1.86 -11.18
CA GLY A 98 -1.94 -2.88 -12.13
C GLY A 98 -2.87 -4.07 -12.04
N ASN A 99 -2.79 -4.96 -13.03
CA ASN A 99 -3.56 -6.20 -13.07
C ASN A 99 -2.60 -7.38 -13.03
N PHE A 100 -2.88 -8.34 -12.16
CA PHE A 100 -2.00 -9.49 -11.99
C PHE A 100 -2.80 -10.70 -11.56
N ASP A 101 -2.59 -11.83 -12.25
CA ASP A 101 -3.28 -13.10 -11.94
C ASP A 101 -2.31 -14.25 -11.75
N GLY A 102 -1.01 -13.96 -11.75
CA GLY A 102 0.01 -15.00 -11.62
C GLY A 102 0.28 -15.40 -10.17
N GLU A 103 1.40 -16.05 -9.98
CA GLU A 103 1.81 -16.56 -8.67
C GLU A 103 2.75 -15.57 -7.99
N PHE A 104 2.74 -15.61 -6.67
CA PHE A 104 3.54 -14.72 -5.83
C PHE A 104 4.65 -15.51 -5.14
N ASP A 105 5.75 -14.82 -4.86
CA ASP A 105 6.85 -15.35 -4.06
C ASP A 105 7.13 -14.32 -2.96
N LEU A 106 6.46 -14.47 -1.84
CA LEU A 106 6.46 -13.47 -0.78
C LEU A 106 7.78 -13.44 -0.02
N ASN A 107 8.23 -12.22 0.31
CA ASN A 107 9.33 -12.02 1.23
C ASN A 107 8.75 -11.99 2.65
N PRO A 108 8.99 -13.01 3.49
CA PRO A 108 8.34 -13.10 4.80
C PRO A 108 8.78 -12.01 5.78
N ASP A 109 9.89 -11.34 5.52
CA ASP A 109 10.31 -10.22 6.37
C ASP A 109 9.46 -8.97 6.15
N GLU A 110 8.77 -8.92 5.02
CA GLU A 110 7.96 -7.75 4.65
C GLU A 110 6.47 -8.04 4.69
N VAL A 111 6.08 -9.24 4.24
CA VAL A 111 4.68 -9.60 4.01
C VAL A 111 4.42 -10.94 4.67
N SER A 112 3.47 -10.98 5.61
CA SER A 112 3.12 -12.24 6.27
C SER A 112 2.08 -13.03 5.48
N GLU A 113 1.22 -12.34 4.73
CA GLU A 113 0.08 -12.99 4.08
C GLU A 113 -0.49 -12.08 2.99
N ILE A 114 -1.09 -12.68 1.95
CA ILE A 114 -1.85 -11.93 0.94
C ILE A 114 -3.20 -12.60 0.72
N ARG A 115 -4.16 -11.82 0.21
CA ARG A 115 -5.43 -12.36 -0.26
C ARG A 115 -6.07 -11.39 -1.24
N TYR A 116 -6.89 -11.93 -2.15
CA TYR A 116 -7.77 -11.10 -2.97
C TYR A 116 -9.11 -10.94 -2.28
N VAL A 117 -9.71 -9.78 -2.41
CA VAL A 117 -11.01 -9.49 -1.78
C VAL A 117 -11.87 -8.70 -2.78
N SER A 118 -13.16 -9.05 -2.84
CA SER A 118 -14.07 -8.28 -3.68
C SER A 118 -14.26 -6.89 -3.06
N ILE A 119 -14.60 -5.92 -3.92
CA ILE A 119 -14.79 -4.55 -3.46
C ILE A 119 -15.93 -4.46 -2.45
N ALA A 120 -17.01 -5.22 -2.66
CA ALA A 120 -18.13 -5.24 -1.73
C ALA A 120 -17.73 -5.77 -0.35
N ASP A 121 -16.97 -6.86 -0.33
CA ASP A 121 -16.51 -7.43 0.93
C ASP A 121 -15.51 -6.50 1.62
N LEU A 122 -14.64 -5.85 0.85
CA LEU A 122 -13.67 -4.92 1.40
C LEU A 122 -14.36 -3.75 2.10
N GLN A 123 -15.41 -3.21 1.50
CA GLN A 123 -16.17 -2.11 2.12
C GLN A 123 -16.72 -2.52 3.47
N GLN A 124 -17.27 -3.75 3.55
CA GLN A 124 -17.82 -4.25 4.79
C GLN A 124 -16.73 -4.48 5.85
N GLU A 125 -15.59 -5.02 5.45
CA GLU A 125 -14.50 -5.28 6.39
C GLU A 125 -13.93 -3.98 6.97
N ILE A 126 -13.75 -2.96 6.15
CA ILE A 126 -13.24 -1.68 6.62
C ILE A 126 -14.24 -1.04 7.59
N ALA A 127 -15.54 -1.12 7.28
CA ALA A 127 -16.56 -0.57 8.14
C ALA A 127 -16.64 -1.27 9.49
N LYS A 128 -16.48 -2.60 9.50
CA LYS A 128 -16.59 -3.41 10.72
C LYS A 128 -15.33 -3.37 11.57
N ASN A 129 -14.16 -3.41 10.93
CA ASN A 129 -12.88 -3.58 11.63
C ASN A 129 -11.84 -2.61 11.08
N PRO A 130 -12.08 -1.28 11.21
CA PRO A 130 -11.15 -0.30 10.62
C PRO A 130 -9.74 -0.38 11.19
N ASP A 131 -9.60 -0.86 12.43
CA ASP A 131 -8.27 -0.96 13.06
C ASP A 131 -7.41 -2.07 12.45
N ASN A 132 -8.00 -2.95 11.64
CA ASN A 132 -7.24 -4.00 10.96
C ASN A 132 -6.52 -3.49 9.71
N PHE A 133 -6.73 -2.24 9.34
CA PHE A 133 -6.18 -1.66 8.12
C PHE A 133 -5.29 -0.47 8.42
N THR A 134 -4.26 -0.26 7.58
CA THR A 134 -3.35 0.87 7.76
C THR A 134 -4.07 2.20 7.52
N GLU A 135 -3.54 3.27 8.14
CA GLU A 135 -4.15 4.59 8.01
C GLU A 135 -4.13 5.09 6.58
N TRP A 136 -3.00 4.93 5.87
CA TRP A 136 -2.90 5.41 4.48
C TRP A 136 -3.87 4.67 3.57
N PHE A 137 -4.07 3.36 3.77
CA PHE A 137 -5.02 2.61 2.98
C PHE A 137 -6.45 3.11 3.18
N LYS A 138 -6.81 3.37 4.44
CA LYS A 138 -8.16 3.88 4.75
C LYS A 138 -8.40 5.25 4.13
N ILE A 139 -7.40 6.11 4.14
CA ILE A 139 -7.50 7.43 3.52
C ILE A 139 -7.72 7.31 2.01
N ILE A 140 -6.92 6.49 1.35
CA ILE A 140 -7.06 6.30 -0.10
C ILE A 140 -8.42 5.71 -0.41
N TRP A 141 -8.85 4.73 0.37
CA TRP A 141 -10.15 4.09 0.14
C TRP A 141 -11.31 5.08 0.31
N ALA A 142 -11.28 5.86 1.39
CA ALA A 142 -12.37 6.79 1.69
C ALA A 142 -12.48 7.93 0.68
N GLU A 143 -11.33 8.46 0.23
CA GLU A 143 -11.33 9.70 -0.56
C GLU A 143 -11.06 9.49 -2.04
N TYR A 144 -10.38 8.42 -2.42
CA TYR A 144 -9.85 8.29 -3.77
C TYR A 144 -10.22 6.99 -4.49
N ARG A 145 -11.03 6.11 -3.87
CA ARG A 145 -11.27 4.79 -4.47
C ARG A 145 -11.83 4.84 -5.89
N ASN A 146 -12.59 5.89 -6.22
CA ASN A 146 -13.13 6.03 -7.57
C ASN A 146 -12.05 6.28 -8.62
N GLN A 147 -10.88 6.71 -8.20
CA GLN A 147 -9.77 6.98 -9.10
C GLN A 147 -8.86 5.77 -9.30
N LEU A 148 -9.12 4.67 -8.62
CA LEU A 148 -8.33 3.45 -8.74
C LEU A 148 -8.66 2.64 -9.98
N LYS A 149 -9.75 2.93 -10.66
CA LYS A 149 -10.21 2.20 -11.85
C LYS A 149 -9.53 2.68 -13.11
#